data_c7e90d0d75e5761acfdb56fd6e660ddb
#
_entry.id   c7e90d0d75e5761acfdb56fd6e660ddb
#
_cell.length_a   1.000
_cell.length_b   1.000
_cell.length_c   1.000
_cell.angle_alpha   90.00
_cell.angle_beta   90.00
_cell.angle_gamma   90.00
#
_symmetry.space_group_name_H-M   'P 1'
#
loop_
_entity.id
_entity.type
_entity.pdbx_description
1 polymer ?
#
loop_
_entity_poly.entity_id
_entity_poly.type
_entity_poly.pdbx_seq_one_letter_code
_entity_poly.pdbx_strand_id
1 'polypeptide(L)'
;LSLEVTTAEDGFLIQGLHDGYGKSHGILHKRQLFLAKSGSSLRGRDTLSYIGAPGEIPSEAIIRFHLHPRVSAAKIKQNQILLKIHHQKTGWVFKCRGGDVSLDQSVYMDGPTRLSCQQIVIRTSTAYIQISGSADISWAFNRHSPAAKKIG
;
A
#
# COMPACT_ATOMS: atom_id res chain seq x y z
N LEU A 1 -13.81 14.54 4.80
CA LEU A 1 -13.57 13.12 5.04
C LEU A 1 -14.86 12.34 4.74
N SER A 2 -14.81 11.37 3.82
CA SER A 2 -15.91 10.41 3.58
C SER A 2 -15.39 8.98 3.66
N LEU A 3 -16.26 8.06 4.09
CA LEU A 3 -15.97 6.63 4.15
C LEU A 3 -17.22 5.86 3.69
N GLU A 4 -17.04 4.98 2.72
CA GLU A 4 -18.08 4.10 2.21
C GLU A 4 -17.61 2.65 2.28
N VAL A 5 -18.53 1.75 2.65
CA VAL A 5 -18.29 0.30 2.68
C VAL A 5 -19.37 -0.38 1.86
N THR A 6 -18.97 -1.12 0.85
CA THR A 6 -19.88 -1.88 -0.02
C THR A 6 -19.53 -3.36 0.02
N THR A 7 -20.55 -4.21 0.21
CA THR A 7 -20.40 -5.66 0.11
C THR A 7 -20.64 -6.09 -1.34
N ALA A 8 -19.64 -6.73 -1.93
CA ALA A 8 -19.74 -7.37 -3.24
C ALA A 8 -19.89 -8.90 -3.08
N GLU A 9 -20.23 -9.59 -4.15
CA GLU A 9 -20.38 -11.05 -4.14
C GLU A 9 -19.08 -11.77 -3.70
N ASP A 10 -17.94 -11.30 -4.16
CA ASP A 10 -16.61 -11.89 -3.97
C ASP A 10 -15.74 -11.19 -2.91
N GLY A 11 -16.22 -10.09 -2.27
CA GLY A 11 -15.44 -9.36 -1.30
C GLY A 11 -16.11 -8.13 -0.72
N PHE A 12 -15.28 -7.30 -0.09
CA PHE A 12 -15.67 -6.05 0.52
C PHE A 12 -14.87 -4.92 -0.12
N LEU A 13 -15.56 -3.86 -0.56
CA LEU A 13 -14.97 -2.64 -1.05
C LEU A 13 -15.12 -1.55 0.02
N ILE A 14 -14.01 -0.93 0.37
CA ILE A 14 -13.96 0.22 1.27
C ILE A 14 -13.38 1.39 0.47
N GLN A 15 -14.03 2.53 0.49
CA GLN A 15 -13.56 3.74 -0.14
C GLN A 15 -13.50 4.88 0.89
N GLY A 16 -12.35 5.53 0.99
CA GLY A 16 -12.15 6.70 1.82
C GLY A 16 -11.60 7.87 1.00
N LEU A 17 -12.06 9.07 1.31
CA LEU A 17 -11.57 10.32 0.75
C LEU A 17 -11.22 11.27 1.88
N HIS A 18 -10.07 11.92 1.82
CA HIS A 18 -9.71 13.00 2.73
C HIS A 18 -9.02 14.16 2.01
N ASP A 19 -9.16 15.33 2.58
CA ASP A 19 -8.68 16.62 2.10
C ASP A 19 -7.51 17.18 2.93
N GLY A 20 -6.86 16.33 3.73
CA GLY A 20 -5.77 16.72 4.61
C GLY A 20 -4.61 17.44 3.91
N TYR A 21 -4.43 17.18 2.61
CA TYR A 21 -3.44 17.86 1.76
C TYR A 21 -4.04 18.98 0.90
N GLY A 22 -5.36 19.21 1.00
CA GLY A 22 -6.08 20.16 0.15
C GLY A 22 -5.56 21.59 0.33
N LYS A 23 -5.50 22.07 1.57
CA LYS A 23 -5.07 23.44 1.88
C LYS A 23 -3.58 23.68 1.65
N SER A 24 -2.73 22.71 1.94
CA SER A 24 -1.26 22.85 1.87
C SER A 24 -0.69 22.57 0.48
N HIS A 25 -1.28 21.63 -0.27
CA HIS A 25 -0.73 21.16 -1.53
C HIS A 25 -1.72 21.10 -2.68
N GLY A 26 -3.00 21.44 -2.46
CA GLY A 26 -4.04 21.35 -3.48
C GLY A 26 -4.34 19.92 -3.94
N ILE A 27 -4.18 18.93 -3.04
CA ILE A 27 -4.34 17.53 -3.36
C ILE A 27 -5.42 16.91 -2.48
N LEU A 28 -6.38 16.22 -3.13
CA LEU A 28 -7.28 15.27 -2.48
C LEU A 28 -6.69 13.87 -2.58
N HIS A 29 -6.80 13.10 -1.52
CA HIS A 29 -6.40 11.69 -1.50
C HIS A 29 -7.63 10.80 -1.35
N LYS A 30 -7.83 9.92 -2.33
CA LYS A 30 -8.83 8.85 -2.29
C LYS A 30 -8.11 7.50 -2.19
N ARG A 31 -8.52 6.67 -1.23
CA ARG A 31 -8.08 5.29 -1.10
C ARG A 31 -9.24 4.34 -1.26
N GLN A 32 -9.07 3.36 -2.13
CA GLN A 32 -10.00 2.25 -2.32
C GLN A 32 -9.29 0.96 -1.89
N LEU A 33 -9.98 0.13 -1.09
CA LEU A 33 -9.50 -1.16 -0.63
C LEU A 33 -10.51 -2.23 -1.00
N PHE A 34 -10.04 -3.32 -1.57
CA PHE A 34 -10.86 -4.50 -1.82
C PHE A 34 -10.25 -5.70 -1.10
N LEU A 35 -11.03 -6.27 -0.17
CA LEU A 35 -10.69 -7.48 0.56
C LEU A 35 -11.52 -8.65 0.01
N ALA A 36 -10.85 -9.64 -0.58
CA ALA A 36 -11.52 -10.86 -1.04
C ALA A 36 -12.13 -11.64 0.14
N LYS A 37 -13.36 -12.19 -0.03
CA LYS A 37 -14.03 -13.02 0.99
C LYS A 37 -13.18 -14.20 1.47
N SER A 38 -12.35 -14.77 0.59
CA SER A 38 -11.42 -15.84 0.92
C SER A 38 -10.29 -15.41 1.87
N GLY A 39 -10.12 -14.11 2.12
CA GLY A 39 -8.99 -13.55 2.84
C GLY A 39 -7.63 -13.78 2.16
N SER A 40 -7.61 -14.17 0.88
CA SER A 40 -6.39 -14.49 0.14
C SER A 40 -5.79 -13.31 -0.64
N SER A 41 -6.53 -12.20 -0.75
CA SER A 41 -6.10 -11.01 -1.48
C SER A 41 -6.65 -9.74 -0.83
N LEU A 42 -5.77 -8.76 -0.63
CA LEU A 42 -6.11 -7.38 -0.34
C LEU A 42 -5.53 -6.53 -1.46
N ARG A 43 -6.38 -5.78 -2.15
CA ARG A 43 -5.97 -4.85 -3.22
C ARG A 43 -6.29 -3.43 -2.79
N GLY A 44 -5.43 -2.50 -3.16
CA GLY A 44 -5.64 -1.09 -2.91
C GLY A 44 -5.33 -0.23 -4.13
N ARG A 45 -6.02 0.90 -4.21
CA ARG A 45 -5.74 1.98 -5.14
C ARG A 45 -5.75 3.29 -4.37
N ASP A 46 -4.67 4.03 -4.49
CA ASP A 46 -4.56 5.39 -4.01
C ASP A 46 -4.61 6.33 -5.21
N THR A 47 -5.51 7.29 -5.20
CA THR A 47 -5.64 8.35 -6.20
C THR A 47 -5.36 9.68 -5.53
N LEU A 48 -4.36 10.38 -6.04
CA LEU A 48 -4.07 11.76 -5.67
C LEU A 48 -4.66 12.64 -6.77
N SER A 49 -5.61 13.50 -6.45
CA SER A 49 -6.27 14.41 -7.41
C SER A 49 -5.87 15.85 -7.13
N TYR A 50 -5.40 16.55 -8.16
CA TYR A 50 -5.11 17.97 -8.05
C TYR A 50 -6.41 18.79 -8.13
N ILE A 51 -6.66 19.63 -7.13
CA ILE A 51 -7.86 20.47 -7.03
C ILE A 51 -7.56 21.97 -7.18
N GLY A 52 -6.29 22.31 -7.43
CA GLY A 52 -5.85 23.69 -7.43
C GLY A 52 -5.73 24.24 -6.01
N ALA A 53 -4.59 24.76 -5.66
CA ALA A 53 -4.38 25.49 -4.42
C ALA A 53 -3.12 26.34 -4.53
N PRO A 54 -3.00 27.35 -3.67
CA PRO A 54 -1.86 28.26 -3.67
C PRO A 54 -0.57 27.65 -3.11
N GLY A 55 -0.57 26.39 -2.69
CA GLY A 55 0.59 25.74 -2.08
C GLY A 55 1.55 25.09 -3.07
N GLU A 56 2.77 24.84 -2.63
CA GLU A 56 3.76 24.08 -3.38
C GLU A 56 3.41 22.60 -3.35
N ILE A 57 3.39 21.97 -4.53
CA ILE A 57 3.19 20.52 -4.64
C ILE A 57 4.53 19.84 -4.38
N PRO A 58 4.63 18.92 -3.43
CA PRO A 58 5.84 18.13 -3.21
C PRO A 58 6.22 17.38 -4.51
N SER A 59 7.49 17.15 -4.76
CA SER A 59 7.96 16.42 -5.95
C SER A 59 7.56 14.95 -5.94
N GLU A 60 7.26 14.40 -4.77
CA GLU A 60 6.84 13.00 -4.61
C GLU A 60 5.77 12.84 -3.51
N ALA A 61 4.97 11.78 -3.65
CA ALA A 61 4.11 11.27 -2.60
C ALA A 61 4.64 9.90 -2.12
N ILE A 62 4.49 9.63 -0.82
CA ILE A 62 5.02 8.43 -0.18
C ILE A 62 3.89 7.67 0.51
N ILE A 63 3.75 6.38 0.18
CA ILE A 63 2.86 5.45 0.88
C ILE A 63 3.72 4.46 1.67
N ARG A 64 3.37 4.23 2.93
CA ARG A 64 4.11 3.35 3.84
C ARG A 64 3.21 2.25 4.37
N PHE A 65 3.70 1.01 4.36
CA PHE A 65 3.10 -0.14 5.02
C PHE A 65 4.07 -0.65 6.08
N HIS A 66 3.80 -0.34 7.33
CA HIS A 66 4.57 -0.84 8.45
C HIS A 66 4.27 -2.31 8.68
N LEU A 67 5.30 -3.13 8.75
CA LEU A 67 5.18 -4.57 8.93
C LEU A 67 5.31 -4.91 10.41
N HIS A 68 4.56 -5.93 10.83
CA HIS A 68 4.70 -6.45 12.18
C HIS A 68 6.09 -7.12 12.36
N PRO A 69 6.75 -7.10 13.54
CA PRO A 69 8.07 -7.70 13.75
C PRO A 69 8.17 -9.19 13.40
N ARG A 70 7.04 -9.91 13.42
CA ARG A 70 6.96 -11.32 12.98
C ARG A 70 6.93 -11.51 11.46
N VAL A 71 7.02 -10.44 10.68
CA VAL A 71 7.03 -10.49 9.23
C VAL A 71 8.41 -10.14 8.72
N SER A 72 9.05 -11.08 8.02
CA SER A 72 10.25 -10.81 7.24
C SER A 72 9.88 -10.51 5.81
N ALA A 73 10.52 -9.49 5.23
CA ALA A 73 10.28 -9.02 3.88
C ALA A 73 11.56 -9.08 3.06
N ALA A 74 11.44 -9.50 1.79
CA ALA A 74 12.54 -9.52 0.84
C ALA A 74 12.07 -9.07 -0.55
N LYS A 75 12.82 -8.18 -1.19
CA LYS A 75 12.56 -7.77 -2.56
C LYS A 75 12.92 -8.91 -3.51
N ILE A 76 11.94 -9.34 -4.33
CA ILE A 76 12.11 -10.44 -5.30
C ILE A 76 12.19 -9.97 -6.75
N LYS A 77 11.57 -8.82 -7.06
CA LYS A 77 11.62 -8.11 -8.34
C LYS A 77 11.46 -6.61 -8.10
N GLN A 78 11.57 -5.78 -9.14
CA GLN A 78 11.52 -4.33 -9.03
C GLN A 78 10.38 -3.82 -8.12
N ASN A 79 9.14 -4.15 -8.38
CA ASN A 79 8.00 -3.69 -7.59
C ASN A 79 7.26 -4.86 -6.91
N GLN A 80 8.02 -5.87 -6.43
CA GLN A 80 7.48 -7.04 -5.77
C GLN A 80 8.31 -7.41 -4.53
N ILE A 81 7.60 -7.66 -3.44
CA ILE A 81 8.18 -8.06 -2.16
C ILE A 81 7.52 -9.35 -1.69
N LEU A 82 8.34 -10.33 -1.32
CA LEU A 82 7.89 -11.53 -0.63
C LEU A 82 7.85 -11.25 0.87
N LEU A 83 6.73 -11.57 1.49
CA LEU A 83 6.49 -11.48 2.93
C LEU A 83 6.36 -12.88 3.50
N LYS A 84 7.10 -13.18 4.54
CA LYS A 84 6.99 -14.43 5.31
C LYS A 84 6.58 -14.10 6.73
N ILE A 85 5.53 -14.73 7.20
CA ILE A 85 5.10 -14.63 8.61
C ILE A 85 5.76 -15.76 9.37
N HIS A 86 6.45 -15.45 10.47
CA HIS A 86 7.12 -16.46 11.30
C HIS A 86 6.13 -17.54 11.74
N HIS A 87 6.56 -18.78 11.65
CA HIS A 87 5.79 -19.99 11.97
C HIS A 87 4.61 -20.29 11.03
N GLN A 88 4.45 -19.57 9.91
CA GLN A 88 3.46 -19.89 8.89
C GLN A 88 4.11 -20.50 7.64
N LYS A 89 3.46 -21.53 7.08
CA LYS A 89 3.91 -22.18 5.83
C LYS A 89 3.59 -21.34 4.58
N THR A 90 2.57 -20.50 4.67
CA THR A 90 2.14 -19.60 3.58
C THR A 90 2.79 -18.24 3.75
N GLY A 91 3.21 -17.65 2.64
CA GLY A 91 3.68 -16.26 2.57
C GLY A 91 2.67 -15.37 1.87
N TRP A 92 3.11 -14.14 1.60
CA TRP A 92 2.37 -13.16 0.82
C TRP A 92 3.29 -12.51 -0.18
N VAL A 93 2.77 -12.14 -1.32
CA VAL A 93 3.49 -11.33 -2.31
C VAL A 93 2.81 -9.98 -2.40
N PHE A 94 3.57 -8.93 -2.11
CA PHE A 94 3.21 -7.56 -2.38
C PHE A 94 3.61 -7.20 -3.81
N LYS A 95 2.74 -6.48 -4.53
CA LYS A 95 3.01 -5.92 -5.86
C LYS A 95 2.51 -4.48 -5.93
N CYS A 96 3.21 -3.63 -6.70
CA CYS A 96 2.82 -2.25 -6.91
C CYS A 96 2.94 -1.83 -8.38
N ARG A 97 2.09 -0.88 -8.79
CA ARG A 97 2.17 -0.11 -10.04
C ARG A 97 1.93 1.37 -9.73
N GLY A 98 2.56 2.25 -10.46
CA GLY A 98 2.44 3.71 -10.31
C GLY A 98 3.41 4.30 -9.29
N GLY A 99 4.42 3.54 -8.86
CA GLY A 99 5.47 4.02 -7.96
C GLY A 99 6.60 3.03 -7.82
N ASP A 100 7.70 3.46 -7.26
CA ASP A 100 8.88 2.66 -6.95
C ASP A 100 8.79 2.11 -5.53
N VAL A 101 9.15 0.81 -5.38
CA VAL A 101 9.04 0.09 -4.11
C VAL A 101 10.39 -0.16 -3.50
N SER A 102 10.54 0.22 -2.24
CA SER A 102 11.69 -0.11 -1.38
C SER A 102 11.27 -0.78 -0.08
N LEU A 103 12.24 -1.36 0.62
CA LEU A 103 12.13 -1.81 2.00
C LEU A 103 13.02 -0.94 2.86
N ASP A 104 12.42 -0.32 3.87
CA ASP A 104 13.11 0.54 4.81
C ASP A 104 12.97 -0.02 6.24
N GLN A 105 13.83 0.42 7.14
CA GLN A 105 13.70 0.13 8.57
C GLN A 105 12.50 0.90 9.15
N SER A 106 11.89 0.31 10.17
CA SER A 106 10.78 0.89 10.89
C SER A 106 10.80 0.47 12.35
N VAL A 107 9.91 1.06 13.12
CA VAL A 107 9.72 0.77 14.54
C VAL A 107 8.28 0.34 14.79
N TYR A 108 8.10 -0.73 15.50
CA TYR A 108 6.83 -1.19 16.02
C TYR A 108 6.76 -0.91 17.52
N MET A 109 5.67 -0.28 17.95
CA MET A 109 5.43 0.00 19.37
C MET A 109 4.53 -1.09 19.95
N ASP A 110 5.03 -1.81 20.94
CA ASP A 110 4.28 -2.80 21.73
C ASP A 110 4.20 -2.30 23.17
N GLY A 111 3.18 -1.50 23.44
CA GLY A 111 3.08 -0.73 24.67
C GLY A 111 4.31 0.19 24.83
N PRO A 112 5.08 0.09 25.92
CA PRO A 112 6.29 0.87 26.15
C PRO A 112 7.51 0.34 25.37
N THR A 113 7.42 -0.86 24.79
CA THR A 113 8.55 -1.53 24.14
C THR A 113 8.64 -1.12 22.66
N ARG A 114 9.85 -0.77 22.21
CA ARG A 114 10.18 -0.49 20.83
C ARG A 114 10.84 -1.71 20.20
N LEU A 115 10.23 -2.23 19.14
CA LEU A 115 10.74 -3.37 18.37
C LEU A 115 11.17 -2.90 16.98
N SER A 116 12.33 -3.36 16.52
CA SER A 116 12.74 -3.11 15.12
C SER A 116 11.88 -3.94 14.18
N CYS A 117 11.42 -3.31 13.10
CA CYS A 117 10.68 -3.98 12.05
C CYS A 117 11.03 -3.37 10.69
N GLN A 118 10.41 -3.86 9.63
CA GLN A 118 10.54 -3.30 8.28
C GLN A 118 9.26 -2.57 7.88
N GLN A 119 9.37 -1.72 6.86
CA GLN A 119 8.23 -1.14 6.16
C GLN A 119 8.42 -1.26 4.66
N ILE A 120 7.32 -1.44 3.94
CA ILE A 120 7.28 -1.27 2.49
C ILE A 120 7.03 0.22 2.23
N VAL A 121 7.82 0.81 1.38
CA VAL A 121 7.69 2.21 0.98
C VAL A 121 7.45 2.29 -0.51
N ILE A 122 6.37 2.96 -0.92
CA ILE A 122 6.12 3.31 -2.32
C ILE A 122 6.39 4.80 -2.46
N ARG A 123 7.19 5.18 -3.45
CA ARG A 123 7.42 6.57 -3.87
C ARG A 123 6.85 6.77 -5.26
N THR A 124 6.05 7.79 -5.44
CA THR A 124 5.49 8.17 -6.74
C THR A 124 5.75 9.65 -7.01
N SER A 125 6.16 9.96 -8.24
CA SER A 125 6.33 11.34 -8.66
C SER A 125 4.98 12.06 -8.77
N THR A 126 4.94 13.28 -8.30
CA THR A 126 3.80 14.19 -8.43
C THR A 126 4.09 15.34 -9.42
N ALA A 127 5.26 15.28 -10.09
CA ALA A 127 5.75 16.36 -10.95
C ALA A 127 4.76 16.80 -12.06
N TYR A 128 3.94 15.87 -12.55
CA TYR A 128 2.98 16.14 -13.62
C TYR A 128 1.52 16.20 -13.14
N ILE A 129 1.26 16.14 -11.84
CA ILE A 129 -0.11 16.03 -11.30
C ILE A 129 -0.97 17.25 -11.67
N GLN A 130 -0.38 18.42 -11.80
CA GLN A 130 -1.07 19.64 -12.22
C GLN A 130 -1.57 19.56 -13.69
N ILE A 131 -0.82 18.85 -14.53
CA ILE A 131 -1.13 18.71 -15.96
C ILE A 131 -2.06 17.51 -16.19
N SER A 132 -1.77 16.38 -15.56
CA SER A 132 -2.56 15.13 -15.67
C SER A 132 -3.85 15.13 -14.87
N GLY A 133 -3.98 16.05 -13.91
CA GLY A 133 -5.09 16.13 -12.97
C GLY A 133 -5.04 15.12 -11.84
N SER A 134 -4.36 13.99 -12.01
CA SER A 134 -4.25 12.97 -10.97
C SER A 134 -3.04 12.06 -11.13
N ALA A 135 -2.69 11.36 -10.06
CA ALA A 135 -1.74 10.26 -10.03
C ALA A 135 -2.37 9.04 -9.32
N ASP A 136 -2.28 7.89 -9.96
CA ASP A 136 -2.83 6.62 -9.45
C ASP A 136 -1.73 5.65 -9.05
N ILE A 137 -1.84 5.09 -7.86
CA ILE A 137 -0.98 4.05 -7.34
C ILE A 137 -1.84 2.83 -7.02
N SER A 138 -1.55 1.68 -7.62
CA SER A 138 -2.25 0.42 -7.35
C SER A 138 -1.31 -0.58 -6.69
N TRP A 139 -1.79 -1.27 -5.67
CA TRP A 139 -1.00 -2.26 -4.96
C TRP A 139 -1.86 -3.44 -4.51
N ALA A 140 -1.21 -4.57 -4.24
CA ALA A 140 -1.89 -5.76 -3.77
C ALA A 140 -1.00 -6.61 -2.87
N PHE A 141 -1.62 -7.21 -1.85
CA PHE A 141 -1.09 -8.32 -1.08
C PHE A 141 -1.85 -9.58 -1.48
N ASN A 142 -1.15 -10.57 -2.03
CA ASN A 142 -1.74 -11.84 -2.41
C ASN A 142 -1.09 -12.98 -1.65
N ARG A 143 -1.89 -13.89 -1.10
CA ARG A 143 -1.39 -15.09 -0.44
C ARG A 143 -0.60 -15.92 -1.44
N HIS A 144 0.58 -16.35 -1.03
CA HIS A 144 1.46 -17.19 -1.81
C HIS A 144 1.68 -18.52 -1.08
N SER A 145 1.20 -19.60 -1.67
CA SER A 145 1.57 -20.95 -1.25
C SER A 145 2.74 -21.39 -2.11
N PRO A 146 3.88 -21.79 -1.54
CA PRO A 146 4.92 -22.40 -2.35
C PRO A 146 4.31 -23.61 -3.06
N ALA A 147 4.56 -23.72 -4.36
CA ALA A 147 4.14 -24.90 -5.12
C ALA A 147 4.63 -26.15 -4.39
N ALA A 148 3.73 -27.12 -4.17
CA ALA A 148 4.12 -28.42 -3.65
C ALA A 148 5.25 -28.94 -4.53
N LYS A 149 6.43 -29.20 -3.95
CA LYS A 149 7.49 -29.91 -4.67
C LYS A 149 6.87 -31.22 -5.14
N LYS A 150 6.71 -31.39 -6.46
CA LYS A 150 6.48 -32.72 -7.01
C LYS A 150 7.67 -33.56 -6.59
N ILE A 151 7.45 -34.46 -5.67
CA ILE A 151 8.39 -35.54 -5.35
C ILE A 151 8.30 -36.46 -6.58
N GLY A 152 9.33 -36.41 -7.41
CA GLY A 152 9.55 -37.38 -8.50
C GLY A 152 10.23 -38.58 -7.92
#